data_46d0f7bfc2854d36258edd47b6937661
#
_entry.id   46d0f7bfc2854d36258edd47b6937661
#
_cell.length_a   1.000
_cell.length_b   1.000
_cell.length_c   1.000
_cell.angle_alpha   90.00
_cell.angle_beta   90.00
_cell.angle_gamma   90.00
#
_symmetry.space_group_name_H-M   'P 1'
#
loop_
_entity.id
_entity.type
_entity.pdbx_description
1 polymer ?
#
loop_
_entity_poly.entity_id
_entity_poly.type
_entity_poly.pdbx_seq_one_letter_code
_entity_poly.pdbx_strand_id
1 'polypeptide(L)'
;MITEKDTIKCESVFDDSHTHRYLWRRVWQKDKPLAAVICLQPSLSDNIVQDTTTTLIVNNIARLETYGGVIILNLYSILTNKLNFRFNSDEDLSHKENDDYILKAAQECKTVILSWGRGGDTNERIAQRATRVIEMLLPYEDKLYVISDGEREFLHPLTPKLRNVWKLVKFDPHAEKPPKAQLSKKKVKEEISETDPTEDDEDDDTTDDDDVVLS
;
A
#
# COMPACT_ATOMS: atom_id res chain seq x y z
N MET A 1 21.25 33.31 -16.96
CA MET A 1 20.99 32.55 -15.72
C MET A 1 19.47 32.51 -15.52
N ILE A 2 18.88 31.35 -15.35
CA ILE A 2 17.43 31.18 -15.11
C ILE A 2 17.29 30.70 -13.66
N THR A 3 16.40 31.32 -12.89
CA THR A 3 16.07 30.90 -11.52
C THR A 3 14.63 30.49 -11.45
N GLU A 4 14.39 29.24 -11.03
CA GLU A 4 13.07 28.70 -10.78
C GLU A 4 12.82 28.66 -9.27
N LYS A 5 11.59 28.98 -8.84
CA LYS A 5 11.18 28.94 -7.44
C LYS A 5 9.80 28.32 -7.33
N ASP A 6 9.70 27.28 -6.51
CA ASP A 6 8.46 26.59 -6.22
C ASP A 6 8.07 26.70 -4.76
N THR A 7 6.78 26.66 -4.49
CA THR A 7 6.23 26.61 -3.14
C THR A 7 5.33 25.38 -3.01
N ILE A 8 5.67 24.51 -2.06
CA ILE A 8 4.90 23.31 -1.76
C ILE A 8 4.19 23.50 -0.43
N LYS A 9 2.87 23.28 -0.41
CA LYS A 9 2.07 23.25 0.82
C LYS A 9 1.83 21.82 1.24
N CYS A 10 2.09 21.52 2.53
CA CYS A 10 1.85 20.22 3.14
C CYS A 10 0.85 20.36 4.29
N GLU A 11 -0.01 19.38 4.45
CA GLU A 11 -1.00 19.29 5.52
C GLU A 11 -1.15 17.83 5.93
N SER A 12 -1.25 17.57 7.23
CA SER A 12 -1.65 16.28 7.77
C SER A 12 -2.72 16.49 8.82
N VAL A 13 -3.73 15.61 8.83
CA VAL A 13 -4.81 15.62 9.80
C VAL A 13 -4.77 14.35 10.61
N PHE A 14 -4.70 14.52 11.93
CA PHE A 14 -4.63 13.45 12.91
C PHE A 14 -5.82 13.54 13.87
N ASP A 15 -6.02 12.47 14.63
CA ASP A 15 -6.81 12.51 15.85
C ASP A 15 -6.06 13.29 16.96
N ASP A 16 -6.73 13.59 18.08
CA ASP A 16 -6.14 14.36 19.19
C ASP A 16 -4.95 13.64 19.84
N SER A 17 -4.91 12.32 19.78
CA SER A 17 -3.85 11.49 20.36
C SER A 17 -2.66 11.27 19.41
N HIS A 18 -2.73 11.72 18.18
CA HIS A 18 -1.76 11.46 17.11
C HIS A 18 -1.50 9.97 16.85
N THR A 19 -2.49 9.11 17.15
CA THR A 19 -2.42 7.67 16.88
C THR A 19 -3.06 7.28 15.55
N HIS A 20 -3.92 8.16 15.00
CA HIS A 20 -4.55 7.98 13.71
C HIS A 20 -4.25 9.17 12.79
N ARG A 21 -3.97 8.89 11.51
CA ARG A 21 -3.86 9.90 10.47
C ARG A 21 -4.95 9.70 9.44
N TYR A 22 -5.82 10.69 9.31
CA TYR A 22 -6.95 10.65 8.38
C TYR A 22 -6.61 11.13 6.98
N LEU A 23 -5.68 12.08 6.87
CA LEU A 23 -5.31 12.72 5.62
C LEU A 23 -3.84 13.15 5.64
N TRP A 24 -3.17 12.99 4.51
CA TRP A 24 -1.91 13.63 4.18
C TRP A 24 -2.04 14.30 2.81
N ARG A 25 -1.74 15.58 2.71
CA ARG A 25 -1.90 16.40 1.50
C ARG A 25 -0.61 17.11 1.13
N ARG A 26 -0.32 17.16 -0.17
CA ARG A 26 0.75 17.98 -0.73
C ARG A 26 0.27 18.66 -2.01
N VAL A 27 0.43 20.00 -2.08
CA VAL A 27 0.02 20.82 -3.23
C VAL A 27 1.23 21.61 -3.71
N TRP A 28 1.58 21.46 -4.98
CA TRP A 28 2.67 22.15 -5.65
C TRP A 28 2.18 23.13 -6.73
N GLN A 29 0.95 22.98 -7.22
CA GLN A 29 0.35 23.87 -8.21
C GLN A 29 -1.15 24.02 -7.95
N LYS A 30 -1.55 25.19 -7.42
CA LYS A 30 -2.94 25.41 -6.94
C LYS A 30 -3.99 25.41 -8.04
N ASP A 31 -3.60 25.83 -9.27
CA ASP A 31 -4.53 25.98 -10.39
C ASP A 31 -4.84 24.69 -11.11
N LYS A 32 -4.17 23.60 -10.74
CA LYS A 32 -4.44 22.25 -11.23
C LYS A 32 -5.25 21.44 -10.22
N PRO A 33 -6.07 20.49 -10.73
CA PRO A 33 -6.86 19.61 -9.86
C PRO A 33 -5.97 18.70 -8.99
N LEU A 34 -6.56 18.17 -7.92
CA LEU A 34 -5.91 17.18 -7.05
C LEU A 34 -6.26 15.76 -7.47
N ALA A 35 -5.37 14.81 -7.14
CA ALA A 35 -5.63 13.38 -7.13
C ALA A 35 -5.71 12.89 -5.68
N ALA A 36 -6.63 11.97 -5.38
CA ALA A 36 -6.63 11.20 -4.13
C ALA A 36 -6.02 9.83 -4.39
N VAL A 37 -5.22 9.32 -3.44
CA VAL A 37 -4.67 7.95 -3.47
C VAL A 37 -5.03 7.27 -2.17
N ILE A 38 -5.77 6.16 -2.24
CA ILE A 38 -6.18 5.39 -1.06
C ILE A 38 -5.28 4.17 -0.95
N CYS A 39 -4.43 4.15 0.10
CA CYS A 39 -3.53 3.06 0.44
C CYS A 39 -4.11 2.17 1.55
N LEU A 40 -3.36 1.19 2.04
CA LEU A 40 -3.80 0.27 3.10
C LEU A 40 -3.83 0.95 4.48
N GLN A 41 -2.70 1.50 4.89
CA GLN A 41 -2.49 2.14 6.19
C GLN A 41 -1.51 3.31 6.06
N PRO A 42 -1.56 4.30 6.97
CA PRO A 42 -0.61 5.40 6.96
C PRO A 42 0.80 4.88 7.27
N SER A 43 1.77 5.49 6.61
CA SER A 43 3.16 5.33 6.99
C SER A 43 3.50 6.22 8.19
N LEU A 44 4.62 5.94 8.86
CA LEU A 44 5.13 6.77 9.95
C LEU A 44 5.84 8.04 9.46
N SER A 45 5.80 8.32 8.16
CA SER A 45 6.31 9.57 7.57
C SER A 45 5.49 10.77 8.02
N ASP A 46 6.13 11.91 8.10
CA ASP A 46 5.51 13.20 8.39
C ASP A 46 5.46 14.11 7.15
N ASN A 47 5.26 15.43 7.36
CA ASN A 47 5.20 16.39 6.26
C ASN A 47 6.59 16.71 5.65
N ILE A 48 7.67 16.41 6.36
CA ILE A 48 9.05 16.71 5.97
C ILE A 48 9.79 15.43 5.58
N VAL A 49 9.81 14.43 6.50
CA VAL A 49 10.48 13.15 6.26
C VAL A 49 9.49 12.21 5.58
N GLN A 50 9.79 11.83 4.34
CA GLN A 50 8.93 10.97 3.53
C GLN A 50 9.51 9.56 3.42
N ASP A 51 8.62 8.58 3.53
CA ASP A 51 8.95 7.22 3.18
C ASP A 51 8.95 7.00 1.64
N THR A 52 9.40 5.81 1.25
CA THR A 52 9.45 5.43 -0.17
C THR A 52 8.06 5.43 -0.82
N THR A 53 7.01 4.99 -0.10
CA THR A 53 5.63 4.95 -0.64
C THR A 53 5.14 6.35 -0.96
N THR A 54 5.23 7.27 0.01
CA THR A 54 4.81 8.67 -0.15
C THR A 54 5.61 9.34 -1.28
N THR A 55 6.93 9.14 -1.34
CA THR A 55 7.79 9.67 -2.40
C THR A 55 7.37 9.16 -3.77
N LEU A 56 7.09 7.85 -3.92
CA LEU A 56 6.65 7.27 -5.19
C LEU A 56 5.28 7.81 -5.62
N ILE A 57 4.35 7.97 -4.67
CA ILE A 57 3.03 8.56 -4.95
C ILE A 57 3.19 9.99 -5.49
N VAL A 58 3.88 10.85 -4.74
CA VAL A 58 4.09 12.25 -5.14
C VAL A 58 4.74 12.34 -6.52
N ASN A 59 5.83 11.61 -6.74
CA ASN A 59 6.57 11.65 -8.00
C ASN A 59 5.74 11.15 -9.19
N ASN A 60 4.98 10.05 -9.02
CA ASN A 60 4.15 9.52 -10.11
C ASN A 60 2.96 10.44 -10.43
N ILE A 61 2.31 11.03 -9.42
CA ILE A 61 1.22 12.00 -9.65
C ILE A 61 1.77 13.28 -10.30
N ALA A 62 2.94 13.78 -9.89
CA ALA A 62 3.56 14.95 -10.49
C ALA A 62 3.92 14.72 -11.97
N ARG A 63 4.47 13.53 -12.33
CA ARG A 63 4.81 13.15 -13.71
C ARG A 63 3.60 13.07 -14.65
N LEU A 64 2.39 12.88 -14.11
CA LEU A 64 1.18 12.92 -14.94
C LEU A 64 0.85 14.33 -15.45
N GLU A 65 1.49 15.38 -14.93
CA GLU A 65 1.36 16.79 -15.29
C GLU A 65 -0.08 17.36 -15.24
N THR A 66 -1.06 16.48 -15.06
CA THR A 66 -2.50 16.82 -14.97
C THR A 66 -2.84 17.40 -13.61
N TYR A 67 -2.12 16.99 -12.56
CA TYR A 67 -2.46 17.29 -11.16
C TYR A 67 -1.51 18.32 -10.56
N GLY A 68 -2.05 19.18 -9.71
CA GLY A 68 -1.29 20.18 -8.94
C GLY A 68 -1.04 19.75 -7.50
N GLY A 69 -1.45 18.56 -7.12
CA GLY A 69 -1.26 18.02 -5.79
C GLY A 69 -1.87 16.63 -5.63
N VAL A 70 -1.61 16.05 -4.46
CA VAL A 70 -2.11 14.74 -4.07
C VAL A 70 -2.62 14.75 -2.64
N ILE A 71 -3.69 14.00 -2.39
CA ILE A 71 -4.20 13.64 -1.07
C ILE A 71 -4.00 12.14 -0.89
N ILE A 72 -3.29 11.74 0.16
CA ILE A 72 -3.10 10.34 0.53
C ILE A 72 -4.01 10.03 1.70
N LEU A 73 -4.83 9.00 1.53
CA LEU A 73 -5.75 8.45 2.51
C LEU A 73 -5.50 6.94 2.64
N ASN A 74 -6.17 6.30 3.59
CA ASN A 74 -5.92 4.89 3.85
C ASN A 74 -7.21 4.16 4.21
N LEU A 75 -7.25 2.84 3.94
CA LEU A 75 -8.35 2.00 4.41
C LEU A 75 -8.43 2.02 5.94
N TYR A 76 -7.30 1.93 6.62
CA TYR A 76 -7.16 2.03 8.06
C TYR A 76 -6.41 3.31 8.43
N SER A 77 -6.82 4.00 9.49
CA SER A 77 -6.24 5.29 9.89
C SER A 77 -5.11 5.17 10.92
N ILE A 78 -4.97 4.02 11.59
CA ILE A 78 -3.97 3.82 12.65
C ILE A 78 -2.53 3.96 12.14
N LEU A 79 -1.72 4.71 12.88
CA LEU A 79 -0.27 4.85 12.66
C LEU A 79 0.46 3.66 13.29
N THR A 80 0.82 2.69 12.47
CA THR A 80 1.53 1.48 12.93
C THR A 80 2.45 0.93 11.84
N ASN A 81 3.50 0.24 12.23
CA ASN A 81 4.37 -0.47 11.29
C ASN A 81 3.65 -1.66 10.63
N LYS A 82 2.72 -2.31 11.35
CA LYS A 82 2.01 -3.49 10.88
C LYS A 82 0.62 -3.59 11.52
N LEU A 83 -0.40 -3.76 10.69
CA LEU A 83 -1.77 -4.02 11.16
C LEU A 83 -1.83 -5.35 11.93
N ASN A 84 -2.41 -5.30 13.12
CA ASN A 84 -2.58 -6.46 13.98
C ASN A 84 -4.07 -6.77 14.16
N PHE A 85 -4.59 -7.62 13.30
CA PHE A 85 -6.01 -8.02 13.30
C PHE A 85 -6.40 -8.97 14.43
N ARG A 86 -5.42 -9.55 15.14
CA ARG A 86 -5.70 -10.48 16.24
C ARG A 86 -6.08 -9.75 17.52
N PHE A 87 -5.48 -8.59 17.77
CA PHE A 87 -5.61 -7.87 19.04
C PHE A 87 -6.40 -6.55 18.92
N ASN A 88 -6.64 -6.08 17.70
CA ASN A 88 -7.32 -4.82 17.46
C ASN A 88 -8.69 -5.04 16.81
N SER A 89 -9.70 -4.32 17.29
CA SER A 89 -11.02 -4.22 16.66
C SER A 89 -10.93 -3.41 15.35
N ASP A 90 -12.02 -3.29 14.60
CA ASP A 90 -12.06 -2.46 13.40
C ASP A 90 -12.03 -0.97 13.79
N GLU A 91 -12.63 -0.60 14.92
CA GLU A 91 -12.61 0.75 15.50
C GLU A 91 -11.19 1.16 15.92
N ASP A 92 -10.40 0.23 16.53
CA ASP A 92 -9.00 0.49 16.89
C ASP A 92 -8.13 0.70 15.65
N LEU A 93 -8.45 0.04 14.55
CA LEU A 93 -7.67 0.13 13.30
C LEU A 93 -8.09 1.34 12.44
N SER A 94 -9.35 1.76 12.52
CA SER A 94 -9.87 2.88 11.75
C SER A 94 -11.03 3.54 12.44
N HIS A 95 -10.84 4.76 12.91
CA HIS A 95 -11.92 5.59 13.44
C HIS A 95 -12.96 5.92 12.37
N LYS A 96 -14.20 6.20 12.79
CA LYS A 96 -15.30 6.53 11.89
C LYS A 96 -15.03 7.77 11.05
N GLU A 97 -14.34 8.76 11.60
CA GLU A 97 -13.93 10.00 10.93
C GLU A 97 -13.08 9.74 9.68
N ASN A 98 -12.37 8.63 9.62
CA ASN A 98 -11.57 8.25 8.43
C ASN A 98 -12.44 8.15 7.17
N ASP A 99 -13.65 7.60 7.31
CA ASP A 99 -14.59 7.47 6.19
C ASP A 99 -15.05 8.83 5.67
N ASP A 100 -15.26 9.80 6.57
CA ASP A 100 -15.62 11.17 6.20
C ASP A 100 -14.52 11.87 5.40
N TYR A 101 -13.24 11.66 5.78
CA TYR A 101 -12.11 12.19 5.04
C TYR A 101 -11.95 11.54 3.66
N ILE A 102 -12.21 10.24 3.52
CA ILE A 102 -12.23 9.54 2.24
C ILE A 102 -13.31 10.13 1.32
N LEU A 103 -14.54 10.33 1.83
CA LEU A 103 -15.63 10.91 1.06
C LEU A 103 -15.37 12.36 0.67
N LYS A 104 -14.85 13.20 1.58
CA LYS A 104 -14.47 14.59 1.29
C LYS A 104 -13.41 14.65 0.19
N ALA A 105 -12.40 13.77 0.24
CA ALA A 105 -11.37 13.72 -0.80
C ALA A 105 -11.94 13.26 -2.15
N ALA A 106 -12.86 12.29 -2.18
CA ALA A 106 -13.53 11.87 -3.41
C ALA A 106 -14.38 13.00 -4.03
N GLN A 107 -15.01 13.83 -3.19
CA GLN A 107 -15.74 15.00 -3.64
C GLN A 107 -14.81 16.07 -4.23
N GLU A 108 -13.69 16.38 -3.55
CA GLU A 108 -12.73 17.44 -3.91
C GLU A 108 -11.87 17.09 -5.11
N CYS A 109 -11.41 15.84 -5.21
CA CYS A 109 -10.44 15.42 -6.20
C CYS A 109 -11.06 15.12 -7.56
N LYS A 110 -10.28 15.34 -8.62
CA LYS A 110 -10.64 14.95 -10.00
C LYS A 110 -10.58 13.43 -10.17
N THR A 111 -9.68 12.76 -9.46
CA THR A 111 -9.41 11.32 -9.60
C THR A 111 -9.16 10.73 -8.24
N VAL A 112 -9.71 9.53 -8.00
CA VAL A 112 -9.48 8.70 -6.80
C VAL A 112 -8.82 7.40 -7.23
N ILE A 113 -7.61 7.17 -6.76
CA ILE A 113 -6.79 6.01 -7.13
C ILE A 113 -6.79 5.01 -5.98
N LEU A 114 -7.29 3.82 -6.24
CA LEU A 114 -7.39 2.73 -5.28
C LEU A 114 -6.09 1.90 -5.34
N SER A 115 -5.26 1.94 -4.29
CA SER A 115 -3.88 1.45 -4.31
C SER A 115 -3.43 0.83 -3.00
N TRP A 116 -4.29 0.07 -2.34
CA TRP A 116 -4.00 -0.57 -1.04
C TRP A 116 -3.24 -1.90 -1.15
N GLY A 117 -2.96 -2.37 -2.38
CA GLY A 117 -2.26 -3.63 -2.60
C GLY A 117 -3.18 -4.84 -2.44
N ARG A 118 -2.54 -6.01 -2.37
CA ARG A 118 -3.23 -7.31 -2.38
C ARG A 118 -3.50 -7.91 -1.00
N GLY A 119 -3.47 -7.11 0.06
CA GLY A 119 -3.74 -7.58 1.42
C GLY A 119 -5.09 -8.29 1.57
N GLY A 120 -6.11 -7.86 0.83
CA GLY A 120 -7.43 -8.48 0.80
C GLY A 120 -7.48 -9.90 0.18
N ASP A 121 -6.44 -10.31 -0.57
CA ASP A 121 -6.38 -11.68 -1.12
C ASP A 121 -6.11 -12.72 -0.02
N THR A 122 -5.47 -12.30 1.07
CA THR A 122 -5.03 -13.17 2.15
C THR A 122 -5.68 -12.86 3.51
N ASN A 123 -6.31 -11.70 3.65
CA ASN A 123 -6.95 -11.28 4.89
C ASN A 123 -8.37 -10.79 4.63
N GLU A 124 -9.34 -11.51 5.20
CA GLU A 124 -10.77 -11.25 4.99
C GLU A 124 -11.20 -9.88 5.51
N ARG A 125 -10.68 -9.40 6.66
CA ARG A 125 -11.01 -8.09 7.21
C ARG A 125 -10.55 -6.95 6.28
N ILE A 126 -9.38 -7.11 5.64
CA ILE A 126 -8.94 -6.15 4.62
C ILE A 126 -9.88 -6.18 3.41
N ALA A 127 -10.30 -7.36 2.96
CA ALA A 127 -11.23 -7.50 1.83
C ALA A 127 -12.58 -6.85 2.15
N GLN A 128 -13.14 -7.10 3.33
CA GLN A 128 -14.39 -6.49 3.79
C GLN A 128 -14.29 -4.96 3.90
N ARG A 129 -13.18 -4.45 4.48
CA ARG A 129 -12.94 -3.01 4.58
C ARG A 129 -12.80 -2.36 3.21
N ALA A 130 -12.07 -2.96 2.27
CA ALA A 130 -11.93 -2.48 0.91
C ALA A 130 -13.28 -2.45 0.18
N THR A 131 -14.11 -3.50 0.32
CA THR A 131 -15.46 -3.55 -0.25
C THR A 131 -16.31 -2.41 0.29
N ARG A 132 -16.35 -2.21 1.61
CA ARG A 132 -17.09 -1.11 2.24
C ARG A 132 -16.65 0.27 1.72
N VAL A 133 -15.35 0.49 1.55
CA VAL A 133 -14.85 1.77 1.01
C VAL A 133 -15.25 1.94 -0.46
N ILE A 134 -15.21 0.88 -1.27
CA ILE A 134 -15.70 0.92 -2.66
C ILE A 134 -17.19 1.27 -2.68
N GLU A 135 -18.02 0.62 -1.85
CA GLU A 135 -19.46 0.90 -1.76
C GLU A 135 -19.74 2.36 -1.38
N MET A 136 -18.99 2.93 -0.42
CA MET A 136 -19.08 4.34 -0.07
C MET A 136 -18.71 5.27 -1.23
N LEU A 137 -17.81 4.85 -2.11
CA LEU A 137 -17.32 5.63 -3.25
C LEU A 137 -18.16 5.47 -4.53
N LEU A 138 -19.22 4.63 -4.54
CA LEU A 138 -20.10 4.46 -5.71
C LEU A 138 -20.66 5.78 -6.26
N PRO A 139 -21.04 6.79 -5.44
CA PRO A 139 -21.48 8.08 -5.97
C PRO A 139 -20.42 8.83 -6.80
N TYR A 140 -19.17 8.40 -6.74
CA TYR A 140 -18.01 8.98 -7.43
C TYR A 140 -17.34 7.98 -8.37
N GLU A 141 -18.06 6.96 -8.85
CA GLU A 141 -17.51 5.89 -9.70
C GLU A 141 -16.84 6.41 -10.97
N ASP A 142 -17.31 7.55 -11.49
CA ASP A 142 -16.72 8.24 -12.64
C ASP A 142 -15.28 8.72 -12.38
N LYS A 143 -14.86 8.84 -11.12
CA LYS A 143 -13.52 9.27 -10.70
C LYS A 143 -12.61 8.13 -10.25
N LEU A 144 -13.10 6.88 -10.17
CA LEU A 144 -12.35 5.76 -9.62
C LEU A 144 -11.37 5.16 -10.63
N TYR A 145 -10.13 4.98 -10.20
CA TYR A 145 -9.05 4.36 -10.95
C TYR A 145 -8.27 3.41 -10.06
N VAL A 146 -7.58 2.46 -10.65
CA VAL A 146 -6.64 1.55 -10.00
C VAL A 146 -5.26 1.65 -10.64
N ILE A 147 -4.22 1.34 -9.87
CA ILE A 147 -2.90 1.07 -10.42
C ILE A 147 -2.90 -0.38 -10.88
N SER A 148 -2.56 -0.62 -12.15
CA SER A 148 -2.56 -1.96 -12.75
C SER A 148 -1.28 -2.22 -13.54
N ASP A 149 -0.82 -3.46 -13.56
CA ASP A 149 0.24 -3.95 -14.45
C ASP A 149 -0.31 -4.63 -15.73
N GLY A 150 -1.63 -4.56 -15.92
CA GLY A 150 -2.36 -5.17 -17.02
C GLY A 150 -2.98 -6.52 -16.67
N GLU A 151 -2.54 -7.16 -15.59
CA GLU A 151 -3.05 -8.45 -15.10
C GLU A 151 -3.72 -8.32 -13.73
N ARG A 152 -3.22 -7.41 -12.91
CA ARG A 152 -3.65 -7.24 -11.51
C ARG A 152 -4.03 -5.80 -11.26
N GLU A 153 -5.00 -5.60 -10.37
CA GLU A 153 -5.51 -4.32 -9.94
C GLU A 153 -5.16 -4.01 -8.48
N PHE A 154 -5.43 -2.79 -8.04
CA PHE A 154 -5.17 -2.28 -6.69
C PHE A 154 -3.71 -2.39 -6.25
N LEU A 155 -2.77 -2.41 -7.21
CA LEU A 155 -1.36 -2.61 -6.90
C LEU A 155 -0.83 -1.49 -6.00
N HIS A 156 0.00 -1.89 -5.03
CA HIS A 156 0.65 -0.96 -4.11
C HIS A 156 1.75 -0.16 -4.82
N PRO A 157 1.97 1.12 -4.47
CA PRO A 157 3.01 1.96 -5.08
C PRO A 157 4.43 1.35 -5.07
N LEU A 158 4.73 0.50 -4.08
CA LEU A 158 6.03 -0.19 -3.97
C LEU A 158 6.19 -1.38 -4.93
N THR A 159 5.14 -1.75 -5.70
CA THR A 159 5.25 -2.85 -6.67
C THR A 159 6.38 -2.58 -7.66
N PRO A 160 7.40 -3.47 -7.79
CA PRO A 160 8.64 -3.18 -8.52
C PRO A 160 8.44 -2.68 -9.95
N LYS A 161 7.51 -3.29 -10.70
CA LYS A 161 7.19 -2.91 -12.09
C LYS A 161 6.59 -1.51 -12.23
N LEU A 162 6.06 -0.93 -11.13
CA LEU A 162 5.29 0.32 -11.15
C LEU A 162 5.96 1.48 -10.42
N ARG A 163 7.18 1.29 -9.90
CA ARG A 163 7.86 2.34 -9.12
C ARG A 163 8.10 3.62 -9.92
N ASN A 164 8.38 3.51 -11.20
CA ASN A 164 8.78 4.65 -12.01
C ASN A 164 7.65 5.25 -12.86
N VAL A 165 6.68 4.44 -13.30
CA VAL A 165 5.60 4.89 -14.17
C VAL A 165 4.31 4.14 -13.78
N TRP A 166 3.27 4.89 -13.42
CA TRP A 166 1.97 4.32 -13.16
C TRP A 166 1.13 4.25 -14.43
N LYS A 167 0.47 3.13 -14.60
CA LYS A 167 -0.63 2.96 -15.54
C LYS A 167 -1.92 2.99 -14.73
N LEU A 168 -2.68 4.08 -14.84
CA LEU A 168 -4.00 4.21 -14.25
C LEU A 168 -5.03 3.60 -15.18
N VAL A 169 -5.80 2.66 -14.66
CA VAL A 169 -6.90 2.01 -15.36
C VAL A 169 -8.19 2.43 -14.68
N LYS A 170 -9.21 2.76 -15.47
CA LYS A 170 -10.53 3.06 -14.94
C LYS A 170 -11.04 1.85 -14.17
N PHE A 171 -11.49 2.08 -12.95
CA PHE A 171 -12.08 1.03 -12.12
C PHE A 171 -13.59 0.97 -12.39
N ASP A 172 -14.09 -0.23 -12.68
CA ASP A 172 -15.50 -0.52 -12.81
C ASP A 172 -15.96 -1.32 -11.57
N PRO A 173 -16.69 -0.71 -10.63
CA PRO A 173 -17.16 -1.39 -9.43
C PRO A 173 -18.22 -2.47 -9.71
N HIS A 174 -18.82 -2.48 -10.91
CA HIS A 174 -19.86 -3.41 -11.33
C HIS A 174 -19.32 -4.57 -12.21
N ALA A 175 -18.02 -4.52 -12.58
CA ALA A 175 -17.39 -5.59 -13.34
C ALA A 175 -17.42 -6.91 -12.56
N GLU A 176 -17.82 -8.00 -13.23
CA GLU A 176 -17.70 -9.34 -12.67
C GLU A 176 -16.22 -9.64 -12.35
N LYS A 177 -15.93 -9.90 -11.07
CA LYS A 177 -14.57 -10.31 -10.68
C LYS A 177 -14.27 -11.63 -11.39
N PRO A 178 -13.15 -11.74 -12.14
CA PRO A 178 -12.76 -13.02 -12.71
C PRO A 178 -12.69 -14.05 -11.59
N PRO A 179 -13.11 -15.31 -11.85
CA PRO A 179 -13.10 -16.36 -10.84
C PRO A 179 -11.69 -16.43 -10.23
N LYS A 180 -11.61 -16.42 -8.88
CA LYS A 180 -10.33 -16.55 -8.17
C LYS A 180 -9.60 -17.73 -8.76
N ALA A 181 -8.50 -17.51 -9.48
CA ALA A 181 -7.64 -18.56 -9.95
C ALA A 181 -7.27 -19.40 -8.73
N GLN A 182 -7.77 -20.65 -8.68
CA GLN A 182 -7.39 -21.62 -7.68
C GLN A 182 -5.87 -21.78 -7.83
N LEU A 183 -5.12 -21.14 -6.94
CA LEU A 183 -3.69 -21.40 -6.79
C LEU A 183 -3.57 -22.90 -6.49
N SER A 184 -3.19 -23.64 -7.53
CA SER A 184 -2.96 -25.07 -7.48
C SER A 184 -1.91 -25.37 -6.41
N LYS A 185 -2.34 -25.98 -5.30
CA LYS A 185 -1.50 -26.63 -4.29
C LYS A 185 -0.74 -27.84 -4.86
N LYS A 186 -0.38 -27.86 -6.14
CA LYS A 186 0.11 -29.03 -6.87
C LYS A 186 1.57 -28.98 -7.30
N LYS A 187 2.38 -28.06 -6.76
CA LYS A 187 3.83 -27.98 -7.11
C LYS A 187 4.81 -28.09 -5.94
N VAL A 188 4.36 -28.52 -4.75
CA VAL A 188 5.27 -28.72 -3.60
C VAL A 188 5.35 -30.19 -3.17
N LYS A 189 4.73 -31.13 -3.89
CA LYS A 189 4.74 -32.56 -3.53
C LYS A 189 5.49 -33.49 -4.49
N GLU A 190 6.09 -32.98 -5.55
CA GLU A 190 6.82 -33.78 -6.54
C GLU A 190 8.36 -33.61 -6.53
N GLU A 191 8.93 -32.81 -5.63
CA GLU A 191 10.39 -32.66 -5.51
C GLU A 191 11.03 -33.29 -4.25
N ILE A 192 10.28 -34.14 -3.50
CA ILE A 192 10.79 -34.85 -2.29
C ILE A 192 10.70 -36.37 -2.44
N SER A 193 10.70 -36.93 -3.64
CA SER A 193 10.69 -38.40 -3.82
C SER A 193 11.65 -38.90 -4.86
N GLU A 194 12.87 -38.39 -4.93
CA GLU A 194 13.97 -39.03 -5.66
C GLU A 194 15.32 -38.60 -5.09
N THR A 195 15.73 -39.19 -3.97
CA THR A 195 17.13 -39.55 -3.69
C THR A 195 17.10 -40.68 -2.67
N ASP A 196 17.39 -41.85 -3.20
CA ASP A 196 17.59 -43.13 -2.52
C ASP A 196 18.95 -43.11 -1.76
N PRO A 197 19.06 -43.83 -0.63
CA PRO A 197 20.25 -43.82 0.20
C PRO A 197 21.17 -44.99 -0.18
N THR A 198 22.45 -44.74 -0.32
CA THR A 198 23.55 -45.74 -0.21
C THR A 198 24.66 -45.10 0.56
N GLU A 199 24.84 -45.58 1.75
CA GLU A 199 25.83 -46.54 2.28
C GLU A 199 27.22 -45.96 2.51
N ASP A 200 27.57 -46.05 3.79
CA ASP A 200 28.83 -46.55 4.42
C ASP A 200 30.13 -45.74 4.21
N ASP A 201 30.76 -45.34 5.24
CA ASP A 201 31.78 -46.00 6.08
C ASP A 201 32.46 -44.97 6.98
N GLU A 202 32.48 -45.26 8.22
CA GLU A 202 33.50 -45.49 9.24
C GLU A 202 34.75 -44.60 9.28
N ASP A 203 35.03 -44.29 10.54
CA ASP A 203 36.35 -44.11 11.21
C ASP A 203 37.02 -42.74 11.11
N ASP A 204 37.35 -42.17 12.17
CA ASP A 204 38.34 -42.34 13.20
C ASP A 204 38.74 -40.99 13.82
N ASP A 205 38.59 -40.91 15.07
CA ASP A 205 39.46 -40.57 16.20
C ASP A 205 40.41 -39.36 16.11
N THR A 206 40.51 -38.80 17.30
CA THR A 206 41.59 -38.06 18.01
C THR A 206 41.46 -36.52 18.05
N THR A 207 41.04 -36.06 19.21
CA THR A 207 41.82 -35.40 20.31
C THR A 207 42.53 -34.11 19.99
N ASP A 208 42.32 -33.27 20.90
CA ASP A 208 43.14 -32.37 21.71
C ASP A 208 42.97 -30.86 21.50
N ASP A 209 42.46 -30.29 22.57
CA ASP A 209 42.99 -29.28 23.47
C ASP A 209 43.65 -28.01 22.87
N ASP A 210 43.18 -26.95 23.36
CA ASP A 210 43.86 -25.93 24.13
C ASP A 210 43.33 -24.49 23.90
N ASP A 211 42.82 -23.98 24.98
CA ASP A 211 42.92 -22.63 25.55
C ASP A 211 43.69 -21.56 24.77
N VAL A 212 43.15 -20.34 24.83
CA VAL A 212 43.73 -19.09 25.35
C VAL A 212 42.85 -17.88 24.95
N VAL A 213 42.08 -17.33 25.87
CA VAL A 213 42.08 -16.12 26.66
C VAL A 213 42.76 -14.87 26.08
N LEU A 214 41.99 -13.75 26.20
CA LEU A 214 42.36 -12.31 26.30
C LEU A 214 42.77 -11.58 25.01
N SER A 215 42.11 -10.53 24.67
CA SER A 215 41.98 -9.21 25.33
C SER A 215 40.95 -8.36 24.55
#